data_0cc6431c44885746838e0a8c226d7564
#
_entry.id   0cc6431c44885746838e0a8c226d7564
#
_cell.length_a   1.000
_cell.length_b   1.000
_cell.length_c   1.000
_cell.angle_alpha   90.00
_cell.angle_beta   90.00
_cell.angle_gamma   90.00
#
_symmetry.space_group_name_H-M   'P 1'
#
loop_
_entity.id
_entity.type
_entity.pdbx_description
1 polymer ?
#
loop_
_entity_poly.entity_id
_entity_poly.type
_entity_poly.pdbx_seq_one_letter_code
_entity_poly.pdbx_strand_id
1 'polypeptide(L)'
;MATICNHHVLSCMHGLRENRLAQQPALERAGINPAVMENRSQRVHTDQVARLFKTVQETLNDEFMGFTQNSCKVGLFATMAELVSHCSTLGELLEKAVNFYNLVSDDIPMRLSRSRGNAVLSFKMAKPELDPEHFMAEFWLVIWHRFPRWYIGKPIRLRGPHFTF
;
A
#
# COMPACT_ATOMS: atom_id res chain seq x y z
N MET A 1 14.27 -7.81 -15.84
CA MET A 1 13.53 -7.79 -14.56
C MET A 1 13.08 -6.37 -14.27
N ALA A 2 11.91 -6.20 -13.63
CA ALA A 2 11.41 -4.87 -13.27
C ALA A 2 12.19 -4.31 -12.06
N THR A 3 12.39 -2.98 -12.05
CA THR A 3 13.09 -2.28 -10.97
C THR A 3 12.27 -1.07 -10.52
N ILE A 4 12.44 -0.69 -9.26
CA ILE A 4 11.78 0.45 -8.60
C ILE A 4 12.86 1.48 -8.27
N CYS A 5 12.53 2.76 -8.32
CA CYS A 5 13.45 3.82 -7.94
C CYS A 5 13.69 3.83 -6.42
N ASN A 6 14.85 4.35 -6.03
CA ASN A 6 15.28 4.40 -4.64
C ASN A 6 14.34 5.22 -3.73
N HIS A 7 13.66 6.23 -4.27
CA HIS A 7 12.71 7.01 -3.51
C HIS A 7 11.70 6.12 -2.76
N HIS A 8 11.03 5.19 -3.44
CA HIS A 8 10.06 4.28 -2.78
C HIS A 8 10.71 3.32 -1.78
N VAL A 9 11.98 2.95 -2.00
CA VAL A 9 12.74 2.12 -1.05
C VAL A 9 13.01 2.88 0.26
N LEU A 10 13.35 4.15 0.16
CA LEU A 10 13.61 4.99 1.34
C LEU A 10 12.32 5.39 2.04
N SER A 11 11.28 5.75 1.27
CA SER A 11 10.01 6.19 1.82
C SER A 11 9.30 5.07 2.60
N CYS A 12 9.32 3.81 2.13
CA CYS A 12 8.67 2.72 2.85
C CYS A 12 9.26 2.45 4.25
N MET A 13 10.49 2.93 4.53
CA MET A 13 11.13 2.80 5.85
C MET A 13 10.82 3.98 6.78
N HIS A 14 9.91 4.88 6.40
CA HIS A 14 9.52 6.05 7.19
C HIS A 14 9.13 5.64 8.63
N GLY A 15 8.24 4.69 8.80
CA GLY A 15 7.82 4.25 10.13
C GLY A 15 8.93 3.66 10.99
N LEU A 16 9.97 3.04 10.40
CA LEU A 16 11.14 2.63 11.16
C LEU A 16 11.88 3.84 11.73
N ARG A 17 12.05 4.90 10.92
CA ARG A 17 12.71 6.15 11.35
C ARG A 17 11.95 6.82 12.49
N GLU A 18 10.64 6.99 12.34
CA GLU A 18 9.78 7.62 13.34
C GLU A 18 9.80 6.85 14.68
N ASN A 19 9.88 5.52 14.62
CA ASN A 19 10.01 4.68 15.81
C ASN A 19 11.48 4.50 16.28
N ARG A 20 12.45 5.22 15.71
CA ARG A 20 13.88 5.17 16.04
C ARG A 20 14.48 3.77 15.89
N LEU A 21 13.96 2.98 14.96
CA LEU A 21 14.46 1.65 14.64
C LEU A 21 15.50 1.72 13.53
N ALA A 22 16.49 0.84 13.59
CA ALA A 22 17.53 0.77 12.57
C ALA A 22 16.96 0.26 11.24
N GLN A 23 17.29 0.95 10.14
CA GLN A 23 16.81 0.61 8.79
C GLN A 23 17.69 -0.46 8.13
N GLN A 24 18.98 -0.49 8.48
CA GLN A 24 19.94 -1.39 7.86
C GLN A 24 19.55 -2.87 7.96
N PRO A 25 19.10 -3.42 9.11
CA PRO A 25 18.66 -4.81 9.20
C PRO A 25 17.49 -5.14 8.27
N ALA A 26 16.59 -4.18 8.03
CA ALA A 26 15.47 -4.38 7.10
C ALA A 26 15.96 -4.46 5.65
N LEU A 27 16.91 -3.64 5.26
CA LEU A 27 17.55 -3.69 3.94
C LEU A 27 18.30 -5.02 3.73
N GLU A 28 19.10 -5.45 4.72
CA GLU A 28 19.84 -6.69 4.67
C GLU A 28 18.91 -7.91 4.54
N ARG A 29 17.84 -7.98 5.33
CA ARG A 29 16.83 -9.06 5.20
C ARG A 29 16.15 -9.05 3.83
N ALA A 30 15.99 -7.89 3.22
CA ALA A 30 15.44 -7.77 1.87
C ALA A 30 16.46 -8.10 0.77
N GLY A 31 17.74 -8.28 1.09
CA GLY A 31 18.84 -8.47 0.16
C GLY A 31 19.18 -7.18 -0.61
N ILE A 32 18.95 -6.02 0.00
CA ILE A 32 19.25 -4.70 -0.55
C ILE A 32 20.54 -4.20 0.07
N ASN A 33 21.51 -3.80 -0.75
CA ASN A 33 22.74 -3.18 -0.24
C ASN A 33 22.42 -1.86 0.46
N PRO A 34 22.82 -1.65 1.74
CA PRO A 34 22.59 -0.40 2.46
C PRO A 34 23.13 0.87 1.79
N ALA A 35 24.11 0.75 0.89
CA ALA A 35 24.59 1.87 0.07
C ALA A 35 23.48 2.54 -0.77
N VAL A 36 22.32 1.89 -0.92
CA VAL A 36 21.13 2.48 -1.51
C VAL A 36 20.68 3.76 -0.78
N MET A 37 20.96 3.88 0.51
CA MET A 37 20.59 5.07 1.30
C MET A 37 21.37 6.33 0.88
N GLU A 38 22.55 6.16 0.28
CA GLU A 38 23.41 7.27 -0.13
C GLU A 38 23.26 7.60 -1.63
N ASN A 39 22.74 6.67 -2.42
CA ASN A 39 22.66 6.81 -3.89
C ASN A 39 21.21 6.90 -4.38
N ARG A 40 20.72 8.12 -4.55
CA ARG A 40 19.33 8.39 -5.00
C ARG A 40 19.02 7.90 -6.42
N SER A 41 19.99 7.67 -7.28
CA SER A 41 19.78 7.18 -8.64
C SER A 41 19.74 5.66 -8.75
N GLN A 42 20.07 4.95 -7.67
CA GLN A 42 20.07 3.50 -7.66
C GLN A 42 18.65 2.95 -7.83
N ARG A 43 18.55 1.86 -8.58
CA ARG A 43 17.28 1.13 -8.75
C ARG A 43 17.39 -0.24 -8.07
N VAL A 44 16.30 -0.70 -7.50
CA VAL A 44 16.21 -1.95 -6.74
C VAL A 44 15.22 -2.88 -7.44
N HIS A 45 15.50 -4.18 -7.44
CA HIS A 45 14.60 -5.17 -8.03
C HIS A 45 13.27 -5.25 -7.25
N THR A 46 12.17 -5.42 -7.98
CA THR A 46 10.82 -5.48 -7.40
C THR A 46 10.68 -6.53 -6.30
N ASP A 47 11.33 -7.69 -6.46
CA ASP A 47 11.28 -8.77 -5.46
C ASP A 47 11.99 -8.40 -4.15
N GLN A 48 13.08 -7.62 -4.24
CA GLN A 48 13.77 -7.09 -3.07
C GLN A 48 12.90 -6.07 -2.34
N VAL A 49 12.24 -5.18 -3.11
CA VAL A 49 11.32 -4.17 -2.55
C VAL A 49 10.11 -4.84 -1.90
N ALA A 50 9.56 -5.89 -2.50
CA ALA A 50 8.46 -6.66 -1.89
C ALA A 50 8.88 -7.30 -0.56
N ARG A 51 10.11 -7.86 -0.48
CA ARG A 51 10.66 -8.37 0.78
C ARG A 51 10.89 -7.26 1.79
N LEU A 52 11.34 -6.07 1.36
CA LEU A 52 11.52 -4.93 2.25
C LEU A 52 10.18 -4.48 2.85
N PHE A 53 9.13 -4.33 2.04
CA PHE A 53 7.80 -3.97 2.54
C PHE A 53 7.32 -4.97 3.61
N LYS A 54 7.40 -6.26 3.31
CA LYS A 54 7.05 -7.30 4.27
C LYS A 54 7.89 -7.22 5.54
N THR A 55 9.20 -6.98 5.44
CA THR A 55 10.09 -6.85 6.59
C THR A 55 9.74 -5.64 7.46
N VAL A 56 9.42 -4.49 6.84
CA VAL A 56 9.01 -3.28 7.56
C VAL A 56 7.68 -3.52 8.28
N GLN A 57 6.69 -4.09 7.57
CA GLN A 57 5.39 -4.44 8.16
C GLN A 57 5.53 -5.38 9.35
N GLU A 58 6.32 -6.44 9.22
CA GLU A 58 6.58 -7.40 10.31
C GLU A 58 7.31 -6.75 11.49
N THR A 59 8.31 -5.91 11.23
CA THR A 59 9.11 -5.24 12.26
C THR A 59 8.25 -4.26 13.08
N LEU A 60 7.35 -3.55 12.43
CA LEU A 60 6.43 -2.60 13.08
C LEU A 60 5.16 -3.28 13.59
N ASN A 61 4.90 -4.54 13.19
CA ASN A 61 3.61 -5.20 13.33
C ASN A 61 2.46 -4.33 12.80
N ASP A 62 2.69 -3.71 11.64
CA ASP A 62 1.79 -2.71 11.05
C ASP A 62 1.81 -2.79 9.51
N GLU A 63 0.68 -3.18 8.90
CA GLU A 63 0.54 -3.21 7.43
C GLU A 63 0.61 -1.83 6.79
N PHE A 64 0.31 -0.77 7.55
CA PHE A 64 0.42 0.60 7.07
C PHE A 64 1.82 1.20 7.28
N MET A 65 2.79 0.40 7.77
CA MET A 65 4.21 0.75 7.87
C MET A 65 4.50 2.06 8.64
N GLY A 66 3.64 2.42 9.61
CA GLY A 66 3.77 3.63 10.41
C GLY A 66 3.27 4.92 9.75
N PHE A 67 2.53 4.82 8.65
CA PHE A 67 1.94 5.98 7.95
C PHE A 67 0.57 6.39 8.46
N THR A 68 0.07 5.73 9.49
CA THR A 68 -1.26 6.00 10.08
C THR A 68 -1.13 6.22 11.59
N GLN A 69 -2.14 6.86 12.18
CA GLN A 69 -2.15 7.11 13.62
C GLN A 69 -2.25 5.81 14.42
N ASN A 70 -3.07 4.89 13.95
CA ASN A 70 -3.27 3.59 14.58
C ASN A 70 -2.63 2.51 13.69
N SER A 71 -1.89 1.60 14.32
CA SER A 71 -1.28 0.49 13.60
C SER A 71 -2.35 -0.49 13.09
N CYS A 72 -2.14 -1.00 11.90
CA CYS A 72 -2.96 -2.03 11.26
C CYS A 72 -2.22 -3.36 11.30
N LYS A 73 -2.73 -4.34 12.07
CA LYS A 73 -2.06 -5.63 12.23
C LYS A 73 -1.77 -6.32 10.91
N VAL A 74 -0.57 -6.91 10.82
CA VAL A 74 -0.17 -7.75 9.69
C VAL A 74 -1.13 -8.93 9.52
N GLY A 75 -1.60 -9.13 8.30
CA GLY A 75 -2.59 -10.15 7.94
C GLY A 75 -3.97 -9.58 7.60
N LEU A 76 -4.20 -8.28 7.83
CA LEU A 76 -5.49 -7.66 7.55
C LEU A 76 -5.83 -7.69 6.05
N PHE A 77 -4.86 -7.37 5.19
CA PHE A 77 -5.05 -7.47 3.73
C PHE A 77 -5.36 -8.90 3.29
N ALA A 78 -4.66 -9.90 3.83
CA ALA A 78 -4.91 -11.30 3.52
C ALA A 78 -6.32 -11.72 3.94
N THR A 79 -6.77 -11.31 5.13
CA THR A 79 -8.13 -11.56 5.62
C THR A 79 -9.19 -10.90 4.72
N MET A 80 -8.96 -9.66 4.30
CA MET A 80 -9.84 -8.97 3.34
C MET A 80 -9.88 -9.72 2.00
N ALA A 81 -8.72 -10.14 1.48
CA ALA A 81 -8.63 -10.87 0.22
C ALA A 81 -9.40 -12.20 0.28
N GLU A 82 -9.33 -12.91 1.40
CA GLU A 82 -10.11 -14.13 1.64
C GLU A 82 -11.61 -13.82 1.70
N LEU A 83 -12.01 -12.79 2.44
CA LEU A 83 -13.40 -12.36 2.55
C LEU A 83 -14.05 -12.08 1.19
N VAL A 84 -13.31 -11.48 0.25
CA VAL A 84 -13.82 -11.14 -1.07
C VAL A 84 -13.61 -12.25 -2.11
N SER A 85 -12.95 -13.36 -1.74
CA SER A 85 -12.61 -14.46 -2.66
C SER A 85 -13.83 -15.13 -3.28
N HIS A 86 -14.99 -15.04 -2.64
CA HIS A 86 -16.24 -15.63 -3.10
C HIS A 86 -17.16 -14.65 -3.87
N CYS A 87 -16.68 -13.41 -4.12
CA CYS A 87 -17.47 -12.44 -4.85
C CYS A 87 -17.63 -12.83 -6.32
N SER A 88 -18.84 -12.73 -6.83
CA SER A 88 -19.14 -13.06 -8.22
C SER A 88 -18.87 -11.90 -9.19
N THR A 89 -18.78 -10.69 -8.70
CA THR A 89 -18.59 -9.48 -9.51
C THR A 89 -17.52 -8.55 -8.91
N LEU A 90 -16.86 -7.80 -9.80
CA LEU A 90 -15.91 -6.74 -9.39
C LEU A 90 -16.58 -5.71 -8.46
N GLY A 91 -17.83 -5.37 -8.73
CA GLY A 91 -18.56 -4.42 -7.92
C GLY A 91 -18.78 -4.90 -6.49
N GLU A 92 -19.19 -6.15 -6.32
CA GLU A 92 -19.35 -6.79 -5.02
C GLU A 92 -18.01 -6.88 -4.26
N LEU A 93 -16.93 -7.26 -4.96
CA LEU A 93 -15.59 -7.31 -4.41
C LEU A 93 -15.18 -5.96 -3.84
N LEU A 94 -15.30 -4.90 -4.64
CA LEU A 94 -14.91 -3.55 -4.21
C LEU A 94 -15.77 -3.05 -3.05
N GLU A 95 -17.08 -3.28 -3.05
CA GLU A 95 -17.96 -2.89 -1.94
C GLU A 95 -17.58 -3.59 -0.64
N LYS A 96 -17.42 -4.90 -0.67
CA LYS A 96 -17.04 -5.68 0.52
C LYS A 96 -15.68 -5.26 1.05
N ALA A 97 -14.70 -5.06 0.15
CA ALA A 97 -13.36 -4.66 0.55
C ALA A 97 -13.33 -3.24 1.15
N VAL A 98 -14.05 -2.28 0.58
CA VAL A 98 -14.20 -0.92 1.13
C VAL A 98 -14.89 -0.96 2.49
N ASN A 99 -15.98 -1.71 2.62
CA ASN A 99 -16.69 -1.85 3.88
C ASN A 99 -15.82 -2.49 4.95
N PHE A 100 -15.03 -3.50 4.59
CA PHE A 100 -14.08 -4.15 5.50
C PHE A 100 -13.06 -3.14 6.05
N TYR A 101 -12.39 -2.37 5.18
CA TYR A 101 -11.41 -1.40 5.64
C TYR A 101 -12.03 -0.29 6.48
N ASN A 102 -13.20 0.23 6.12
CA ASN A 102 -13.91 1.23 6.93
C ASN A 102 -14.43 0.67 8.27
N LEU A 103 -14.57 -0.65 8.40
CA LEU A 103 -14.93 -1.29 9.66
C LEU A 103 -13.75 -1.41 10.63
N VAL A 104 -12.54 -1.62 10.07
CA VAL A 104 -11.35 -1.97 10.88
C VAL A 104 -10.42 -0.79 11.12
N SER A 105 -10.56 0.31 10.36
CA SER A 105 -9.70 1.48 10.51
C SER A 105 -10.40 2.77 10.04
N ASP A 106 -10.25 3.82 10.85
CA ASP A 106 -10.66 5.19 10.50
C ASP A 106 -9.51 6.00 9.87
N ASP A 107 -8.31 5.45 9.78
CA ASP A 107 -7.11 6.16 9.34
C ASP A 107 -7.07 6.39 7.82
N ILE A 108 -7.71 5.50 7.04
CA ILE A 108 -7.81 5.62 5.59
C ILE A 108 -9.27 5.40 5.15
N PRO A 109 -10.17 6.34 5.48
CA PRO A 109 -11.57 6.22 5.08
C PRO A 109 -11.71 6.14 3.55
N MET A 110 -12.49 5.16 3.11
CA MET A 110 -12.70 4.82 1.71
C MET A 110 -14.14 4.97 1.28
N ARG A 111 -14.36 5.32 0.02
CA ARG A 111 -15.70 5.42 -0.55
C ARG A 111 -15.73 4.87 -1.98
N LEU A 112 -16.69 4.02 -2.26
CA LEU A 112 -17.03 3.59 -3.62
C LEU A 112 -18.33 4.26 -4.05
N SER A 113 -18.29 5.01 -5.14
CA SER A 113 -19.47 5.57 -5.77
C SER A 113 -19.63 5.07 -7.20
N ARG A 114 -20.88 4.88 -7.65
CA ARG A 114 -21.20 4.39 -9.00
C ARG A 114 -22.16 5.35 -9.69
N SER A 115 -21.86 5.69 -10.92
CA SER A 115 -22.73 6.53 -11.73
C SER A 115 -22.54 6.26 -13.22
N ARG A 116 -23.64 6.08 -13.96
CA ARG A 116 -23.67 5.96 -15.43
C ARG A 116 -22.62 5.04 -16.03
N GLY A 117 -22.47 3.82 -15.46
CA GLY A 117 -21.52 2.82 -15.94
C GLY A 117 -20.05 3.04 -15.52
N ASN A 118 -19.81 4.00 -14.64
CA ASN A 118 -18.51 4.25 -14.05
C ASN A 118 -18.52 3.94 -12.54
N ALA A 119 -17.34 3.62 -12.00
CA ALA A 119 -17.11 3.56 -10.57
C ALA A 119 -15.94 4.48 -10.20
N VAL A 120 -16.09 5.19 -9.09
CA VAL A 120 -15.02 5.99 -8.50
C VAL A 120 -14.74 5.41 -7.13
N LEU A 121 -13.53 4.92 -6.93
CA LEU A 121 -13.00 4.56 -5.64
C LEU A 121 -12.16 5.73 -5.14
N SER A 122 -12.53 6.29 -4.02
CA SER A 122 -11.80 7.38 -3.38
C SER A 122 -11.39 6.99 -1.96
N PHE A 123 -10.26 7.52 -1.53
CA PHE A 123 -9.77 7.41 -0.16
C PHE A 123 -8.97 8.66 0.19
N LYS A 124 -8.76 8.88 1.46
CA LYS A 124 -7.87 9.94 1.96
C LYS A 124 -7.15 9.45 3.21
N MET A 125 -5.97 10.00 3.47
CA MET A 125 -5.31 9.84 4.75
C MET A 125 -6.02 10.72 5.78
N ALA A 126 -6.42 10.17 6.93
CA ALA A 126 -7.02 10.96 8.02
C ALA A 126 -6.01 11.92 8.64
N LYS A 127 -4.72 11.53 8.62
CA LYS A 127 -3.56 12.28 9.10
C LYS A 127 -2.51 12.39 7.99
N PRO A 128 -2.72 13.28 6.99
CA PRO A 128 -1.79 13.39 5.84
C PRO A 128 -0.38 13.82 6.24
N GLU A 129 -0.21 14.46 7.40
CA GLU A 129 1.09 14.82 7.96
C GLU A 129 1.97 13.60 8.30
N LEU A 130 1.39 12.40 8.44
CA LEU A 130 2.13 11.15 8.63
C LEU A 130 2.63 10.53 7.32
N ASP A 131 2.20 11.04 6.18
CA ASP A 131 2.63 10.62 4.84
C ASP A 131 3.13 11.83 4.02
N PRO A 132 4.20 12.53 4.49
CA PRO A 132 4.64 13.80 3.90
C PRO A 132 5.15 13.66 2.46
N GLU A 133 5.56 12.47 2.05
CA GLU A 133 6.03 12.17 0.70
C GLU A 133 4.95 11.48 -0.17
N HIS A 134 3.72 11.38 0.34
CA HIS A 134 2.57 10.71 -0.31
C HIS A 134 2.81 9.25 -0.69
N PHE A 135 3.79 8.60 -0.05
CA PHE A 135 4.16 7.22 -0.34
C PHE A 135 3.01 6.24 -0.07
N MET A 136 2.36 6.35 1.10
CA MET A 136 1.24 5.46 1.46
C MET A 136 0.04 5.71 0.55
N ALA A 137 -0.26 6.95 0.21
CA ALA A 137 -1.34 7.29 -0.71
C ALA A 137 -1.10 6.69 -2.11
N GLU A 138 0.11 6.80 -2.65
CA GLU A 138 0.49 6.18 -3.93
C GLU A 138 0.47 4.65 -3.86
N PHE A 139 1.04 4.08 -2.80
CA PHE A 139 1.05 2.63 -2.58
C PHE A 139 -0.38 2.06 -2.52
N TRP A 140 -1.27 2.74 -1.80
CA TRP A 140 -2.67 2.38 -1.67
C TRP A 140 -3.41 2.43 -3.00
N LEU A 141 -3.17 3.47 -3.80
CA LEU A 141 -3.71 3.59 -5.15
C LEU A 141 -3.27 2.41 -6.05
N VAL A 142 -1.99 2.05 -5.99
CA VAL A 142 -1.44 0.92 -6.76
C VAL A 142 -2.08 -0.39 -6.33
N ILE A 143 -2.25 -0.64 -5.03
CA ILE A 143 -2.90 -1.85 -4.51
C ILE A 143 -4.33 -1.93 -5.04
N TRP A 144 -5.14 -0.87 -4.88
CA TRP A 144 -6.53 -0.86 -5.30
C TRP A 144 -6.73 -0.92 -6.81
N HIS A 145 -5.73 -0.60 -7.59
CA HIS A 145 -5.73 -0.86 -9.03
C HIS A 145 -5.29 -2.31 -9.36
N ARG A 146 -4.26 -2.81 -8.68
CA ARG A 146 -3.63 -4.10 -9.00
C ARG A 146 -4.40 -5.29 -8.45
N PHE A 147 -4.86 -5.24 -7.21
CA PHE A 147 -5.53 -6.35 -6.55
C PHE A 147 -6.82 -6.78 -7.27
N PRO A 148 -7.79 -5.89 -7.58
CA PRO A 148 -8.98 -6.28 -8.32
C PRO A 148 -8.68 -6.83 -9.72
N ARG A 149 -7.69 -6.24 -10.40
CA ARG A 149 -7.24 -6.72 -11.72
C ARG A 149 -6.69 -8.15 -11.65
N TRP A 150 -5.85 -8.42 -10.65
CA TRP A 150 -5.31 -9.75 -10.43
C TRP A 150 -6.43 -10.76 -10.14
N TYR A 151 -7.38 -10.34 -9.33
CA TYR A 151 -8.49 -11.18 -8.92
C TYR A 151 -9.40 -11.60 -10.08
N ILE A 152 -9.78 -10.66 -10.94
CA ILE A 152 -10.66 -10.95 -12.10
C ILE A 152 -9.91 -11.51 -13.31
N GLY A 153 -8.57 -11.55 -13.29
CA GLY A 153 -7.74 -12.03 -14.39
C GLY A 153 -7.80 -11.17 -15.67
N LYS A 154 -8.32 -9.93 -15.58
CA LYS A 154 -8.52 -9.04 -16.73
C LYS A 154 -8.01 -7.63 -16.43
N PRO A 155 -7.53 -6.88 -17.44
CA PRO A 155 -7.14 -5.49 -17.25
C PRO A 155 -8.34 -4.61 -16.90
N ILE A 156 -8.19 -3.78 -15.87
CA ILE A 156 -9.15 -2.72 -15.54
C ILE A 156 -8.63 -1.43 -16.15
N ARG A 157 -9.40 -0.83 -17.06
CA ARG A 157 -9.05 0.47 -17.64
C ARG A 157 -9.42 1.58 -16.66
N LEU A 158 -8.41 2.32 -16.19
CA LEU A 158 -8.64 3.55 -15.46
C LEU A 158 -8.96 4.68 -16.45
N ARG A 159 -9.91 5.54 -16.10
CA ARG A 159 -10.16 6.79 -16.83
C ARG A 159 -9.17 7.88 -16.45
N GLY A 160 -8.70 7.87 -15.22
CA GLY A 160 -7.66 8.74 -14.69
C GLY A 160 -7.62 8.69 -13.17
N PRO A 161 -6.43 8.75 -12.55
CA PRO A 161 -6.28 9.07 -11.14
C PRO A 161 -6.51 10.58 -10.94
N HIS A 162 -7.13 10.95 -9.82
CA HIS A 162 -7.28 12.33 -9.38
C HIS A 162 -6.64 12.45 -7.99
N PHE A 163 -5.77 13.41 -7.83
CA PHE A 163 -5.10 13.73 -6.58
C PHE A 163 -5.57 15.10 -6.09
N THR A 164 -5.66 15.26 -4.77
CA THR A 164 -6.10 16.50 -4.12
C THR A 164 -5.00 17.10 -3.23
N PHE A 165 -3.76 16.73 -3.47
CA PHE A 165 -2.56 17.26 -2.82
C PHE A 165 -1.62 17.87 -3.84
#